data_ddbee2588183d6f59e739b1e64bc7e70
#
_entry.id   ddbee2588183d6f59e739b1e64bc7e70
#
_cell.length_a   1.000
_cell.length_b   1.000
_cell.length_c   1.000
_cell.angle_alpha   90.00
_cell.angle_beta   90.00
_cell.angle_gamma   90.00
#
_symmetry.space_group_name_H-M   'P 1'
#
loop_
_entity.id
_entity.type
_entity.pdbx_description
1 polymer ?
#
loop_
_entity_poly.entity_id
_entity_poly.type
_entity_poly.pdbx_seq_one_letter_code
_entity_poly.pdbx_strand_id
1 'polypeptide(L)'
;MLALAELIRTAGNVLLTPVELSQLPGARCWRRALVAAAREQPGAARAAEALRAIAPEMEVEAVRAGGRWLGLWTIRRGRYDVACLLLTGEAGLREKLLGVLSGAHTVVALGASGQWYLLQAPAFLPTGVRWWPRAVLVGLLCTLYLVLVEAVLLADAVWRLLPLPPQLPDPGPAEGRTVTFIVPTHNQSHLMDFCLPPLLSEAGREHRVLVVDDGSTDATAEHVRQAYRRVKVLRLETNQGFARAVRAGVAATDTPLFALINSDVEVRPGFLDRALPHFDREDVFAVCARIELADGSQVETGNVAPAFSGILEPHHVPPTRSGPILYAGGASSLFHRARYQALGGLDTIYHPFYWEDIDLGYRAWRRGWRSVFEPAASVLHLRRATIGWQYGDAFASETFLRNALIFVWKNVRDRELLTQHLVYVWARLTREVLAGEAALCRAVLRALISFPSALKGRWQCRRRGDLGDRDVLALADPGRGAAE
;
A
#
# COMPACT_ATOMS: atom_id res chain seq x y z
N MET A 1 12.07 14.90 16.79
CA MET A 1 12.08 14.20 18.10
C MET A 1 10.73 13.55 18.40
N LEU A 2 9.59 14.25 18.35
CA LEU A 2 8.25 13.67 18.55
C LEU A 2 7.89 12.62 17.49
N ALA A 3 8.16 12.88 16.20
CA ALA A 3 7.93 11.93 15.11
C ALA A 3 8.76 10.63 15.24
N LEU A 4 9.99 10.71 15.73
CA LEU A 4 10.83 9.55 15.99
C LEU A 4 10.29 8.71 17.15
N ALA A 5 9.76 9.35 18.20
CA ALA A 5 9.13 8.67 19.33
C ALA A 5 7.83 7.97 18.93
N GLU A 6 7.06 8.56 18.01
CA GLU A 6 5.82 7.99 17.48
C GLU A 6 6.07 6.82 16.51
N LEU A 7 7.10 6.95 15.66
CA LEU A 7 7.56 5.87 14.77
C LEU A 7 8.04 4.65 15.58
N ILE A 8 8.77 4.90 16.69
CA ILE A 8 9.25 3.85 17.59
C ILE A 8 8.07 3.19 18.33
N ARG A 9 7.02 3.97 18.69
CA ARG A 9 5.78 3.44 19.28
C ARG A 9 5.04 2.54 18.29
N THR A 10 4.93 2.94 17.03
CA THR A 10 4.26 2.18 15.96
C THR A 10 5.05 0.94 15.59
N ALA A 11 6.36 1.04 15.43
CA ALA A 11 7.24 -0.12 15.21
C ALA A 11 7.25 -1.09 16.41
N GLY A 12 7.07 -0.55 17.64
CA GLY A 12 6.96 -1.37 18.83
C GLY A 12 5.70 -2.25 18.86
N ASN A 13 4.60 -1.79 18.30
CA ASN A 13 3.35 -2.55 18.27
C ASN A 13 3.34 -3.67 17.19
N VAL A 14 4.09 -3.51 16.12
CA VAL A 14 4.20 -4.50 15.03
C VAL A 14 5.10 -5.68 15.40
N LEU A 15 5.96 -5.54 16.42
CA LEU A 15 6.96 -6.53 16.84
C LEU A 15 6.52 -7.40 18.04
N LEU A 16 5.34 -7.17 18.62
CA LEU A 16 4.87 -7.89 19.80
C LEU A 16 3.85 -8.95 19.40
N THR A 17 4.25 -10.22 19.40
CA THR A 17 3.33 -11.35 19.21
C THR A 17 2.93 -11.91 20.57
N PRO A 18 1.63 -11.99 20.91
CA PRO A 18 1.19 -12.67 22.13
C PRO A 18 1.65 -14.13 22.15
N VAL A 19 2.25 -14.57 23.26
CA VAL A 19 2.76 -15.94 23.39
C VAL A 19 2.53 -16.49 24.78
N GLU A 20 2.44 -17.81 24.86
CA GLU A 20 2.60 -18.53 26.12
C GLU A 20 4.07 -18.93 26.29
N LEU A 21 4.69 -18.52 27.38
CA LEU A 21 6.12 -18.77 27.62
C LEU A 21 6.51 -20.24 27.50
N SER A 22 5.62 -21.15 27.91
CA SER A 22 5.82 -22.60 27.84
C SER A 22 5.96 -23.15 26.42
N GLN A 23 5.43 -22.40 25.43
CA GLN A 23 5.42 -22.80 24.02
C GLN A 23 6.66 -22.30 23.26
N LEU A 24 7.48 -21.45 23.88
CA LEU A 24 8.66 -20.93 23.23
C LEU A 24 9.73 -22.02 23.03
N PRO A 25 10.37 -22.06 21.85
CA PRO A 25 11.41 -23.04 21.58
C PRO A 25 12.54 -22.96 22.61
N GLY A 26 12.90 -24.09 23.20
CA GLY A 26 13.99 -24.16 24.15
C GLY A 26 13.71 -23.62 25.55
N ALA A 27 12.48 -23.17 25.86
CA ALA A 27 12.14 -22.55 27.16
C ALA A 27 12.53 -23.39 28.38
N ARG A 28 12.38 -24.72 28.32
CA ARG A 28 12.75 -25.63 29.40
C ARG A 28 14.25 -25.81 29.58
N CYS A 29 15.06 -25.38 28.63
CA CYS A 29 16.52 -25.47 28.65
C CYS A 29 17.21 -24.15 29.01
N TRP A 30 16.43 -23.10 29.30
CA TRP A 30 17.02 -21.80 29.67
C TRP A 30 17.72 -21.90 31.04
N ARG A 31 18.95 -21.39 31.09
CA ARG A 31 19.77 -21.41 32.31
C ARG A 31 19.93 -20.02 32.92
N ARG A 32 19.89 -18.97 32.14
CA ARG A 32 20.08 -17.60 32.59
C ARG A 32 19.06 -16.66 31.99
N ALA A 33 18.40 -15.85 32.81
CA ALA A 33 17.43 -14.86 32.41
C ALA A 33 17.79 -13.49 32.95
N LEU A 34 17.57 -12.47 32.13
CA LEU A 34 17.67 -11.06 32.50
C LEU A 34 16.26 -10.47 32.59
N VAL A 35 15.91 -9.89 33.74
CA VAL A 35 14.69 -9.11 33.91
C VAL A 35 15.04 -7.63 34.01
N ALA A 36 14.69 -6.83 33.02
CA ALA A 36 14.95 -5.40 32.97
C ALA A 36 13.68 -4.60 33.31
N ALA A 37 13.78 -3.75 34.34
CA ALA A 37 12.69 -2.86 34.78
C ALA A 37 13.18 -1.44 34.97
N ALA A 38 12.31 -0.43 34.67
CA ALA A 38 12.63 0.99 34.81
C ALA A 38 12.76 1.43 36.29
N ARG A 39 12.01 0.81 37.18
CA ARG A 39 12.01 1.05 38.65
C ARG A 39 11.74 -0.27 39.37
N GLU A 40 11.85 -0.27 40.71
CA GLU A 40 11.32 -1.37 41.52
C GLU A 40 9.82 -1.50 41.29
N GLN A 41 9.44 -2.56 40.62
CA GLN A 41 8.05 -2.82 40.25
C GLN A 41 7.62 -4.22 40.68
N PRO A 42 6.40 -4.40 41.14
CA PRO A 42 5.82 -5.71 41.49
C PRO A 42 5.86 -6.70 40.29
N GLY A 43 5.91 -6.17 39.07
CA GLY A 43 6.00 -6.96 37.84
C GLY A 43 7.31 -7.71 37.68
N ALA A 44 8.44 -7.22 38.22
CA ALA A 44 9.74 -7.92 38.10
C ALA A 44 9.76 -9.23 38.88
N ALA A 45 9.18 -9.26 40.08
CA ALA A 45 9.03 -10.47 40.89
C ALA A 45 8.14 -11.50 40.19
N ARG A 46 6.99 -11.07 39.66
CA ARG A 46 6.07 -11.94 38.89
C ARG A 46 6.72 -12.51 37.63
N ALA A 47 7.50 -11.69 36.91
CA ALA A 47 8.21 -12.14 35.73
C ALA A 47 9.26 -13.20 36.09
N ALA A 48 10.03 -12.99 37.17
CA ALA A 48 11.01 -13.92 37.64
C ALA A 48 10.39 -15.24 38.10
N GLU A 49 9.25 -15.18 38.80
CA GLU A 49 8.47 -16.36 39.24
C GLU A 49 7.94 -17.16 38.04
N ALA A 50 7.34 -16.48 37.05
CA ALA A 50 6.84 -17.15 35.83
C ALA A 50 7.96 -17.83 35.02
N LEU A 51 9.12 -17.18 34.91
CA LEU A 51 10.29 -17.77 34.25
C LEU A 51 10.82 -19.00 34.99
N ARG A 52 10.91 -18.96 36.32
CA ARG A 52 11.32 -20.10 37.14
C ARG A 52 10.32 -21.24 37.13
N ALA A 53 9.03 -20.95 36.96
CA ALA A 53 8.02 -22.00 36.83
C ALA A 53 8.22 -22.86 35.57
N ILE A 54 8.84 -22.32 34.53
CA ILE A 54 9.11 -23.01 33.26
C ILE A 54 10.46 -23.70 33.29
N ALA A 55 11.46 -23.06 33.87
CA ALA A 55 12.83 -23.58 34.01
C ALA A 55 13.29 -23.40 35.47
N PRO A 56 13.02 -24.37 36.38
CA PRO A 56 13.26 -24.23 37.83
C PRO A 56 14.71 -23.95 38.22
N GLU A 57 15.65 -24.43 37.41
CA GLU A 57 17.08 -24.25 37.67
C GLU A 57 17.65 -22.94 37.06
N MET A 58 16.80 -22.09 36.53
CA MET A 58 17.21 -20.88 35.84
C MET A 58 17.69 -19.79 36.80
N GLU A 59 18.87 -19.26 36.55
CA GLU A 59 19.40 -18.10 37.24
C GLU A 59 18.76 -16.81 36.68
N VAL A 60 18.02 -16.08 37.52
CA VAL A 60 17.32 -14.84 37.12
C VAL A 60 18.03 -13.64 37.71
N GLU A 61 18.57 -12.79 36.86
CA GLU A 61 19.21 -11.52 37.24
C GLU A 61 18.27 -10.36 36.94
N ALA A 62 17.98 -9.53 37.95
CA ALA A 62 17.19 -8.32 37.80
C ALA A 62 18.10 -7.08 37.71
N VAL A 63 17.95 -6.31 36.63
CA VAL A 63 18.76 -5.11 36.38
C VAL A 63 17.87 -3.86 36.30
N ARG A 64 18.26 -2.79 37.03
CA ARG A 64 17.61 -1.49 36.94
C ARG A 64 18.04 -0.75 35.68
N ALA A 65 17.10 -0.35 34.86
CA ALA A 65 17.32 0.42 33.62
C ALA A 65 17.65 1.92 33.85
N GLY A 66 18.06 2.32 35.02
CA GLY A 66 18.26 3.72 35.42
C GLY A 66 19.71 4.22 35.51
N GLY A 67 20.71 3.44 35.19
CA GLY A 67 22.12 3.76 35.32
C GLY A 67 22.83 4.01 33.99
N ARG A 68 23.93 4.81 34.06
CA ARG A 68 24.81 5.22 32.95
C ARG A 68 25.22 4.05 32.05
N TRP A 69 25.69 4.36 30.83
CA TRP A 69 26.22 3.44 29.80
C TRP A 69 27.10 2.26 30.27
N LEU A 70 27.67 2.32 31.50
CA LEU A 70 28.42 1.22 32.12
C LEU A 70 27.55 -0.06 32.30
N GLY A 71 26.25 0.06 32.50
CA GLY A 71 25.35 -1.10 32.62
C GLY A 71 25.24 -1.96 31.38
N LEU A 72 25.31 -1.36 30.18
CA LEU A 72 25.27 -2.08 28.90
C LEU A 72 26.46 -3.02 28.70
N TRP A 73 27.66 -2.64 29.19
CA TRP A 73 28.86 -3.46 29.04
C TRP A 73 28.84 -4.68 29.97
N THR A 74 28.31 -4.53 31.17
CA THR A 74 28.13 -5.61 32.14
C THR A 74 27.08 -6.63 31.67
N ILE A 75 25.94 -6.15 31.14
CA ILE A 75 24.88 -6.98 30.59
C ILE A 75 25.39 -7.81 29.40
N ARG A 76 26.19 -7.23 28.49
CA ARG A 76 26.71 -7.89 27.29
C ARG A 76 27.69 -9.05 27.62
N ARG A 77 28.29 -9.05 28.79
CA ARG A 77 29.16 -10.16 29.26
C ARG A 77 28.40 -11.36 29.83
N GLY A 78 27.14 -11.18 30.17
CA GLY A 78 26.38 -12.14 30.96
C GLY A 78 25.97 -13.41 30.21
N ARG A 79 25.83 -13.39 28.88
CA ARG A 79 25.31 -14.51 28.07
C ARG A 79 23.97 -15.04 28.61
N TYR A 80 22.90 -14.33 28.35
CA TYR A 80 21.55 -14.72 28.76
C TYR A 80 20.84 -15.51 27.67
N ASP A 81 20.06 -16.52 28.06
CA ASP A 81 19.23 -17.30 27.14
C ASP A 81 17.93 -16.54 26.82
N VAL A 82 17.39 -15.84 27.82
CA VAL A 82 16.18 -15.03 27.68
C VAL A 82 16.31 -13.68 28.36
N ALA A 83 15.80 -12.63 27.73
CA ALA A 83 15.63 -11.34 28.34
C ALA A 83 14.15 -11.00 28.45
N CYS A 84 13.71 -10.60 29.65
CA CYS A 84 12.33 -10.18 29.92
C CYS A 84 12.24 -8.68 30.13
N LEU A 85 11.38 -8.01 29.39
CA LEU A 85 11.09 -6.58 29.52
C LEU A 85 9.72 -6.36 30.16
N LEU A 86 9.63 -5.48 31.14
CA LEU A 86 8.35 -5.09 31.73
C LEU A 86 7.79 -3.90 30.98
N LEU A 87 6.66 -4.10 30.31
CA LEU A 87 5.92 -3.06 29.57
C LEU A 87 4.83 -2.48 30.46
N THR A 88 5.17 -1.55 31.34
CA THR A 88 4.20 -0.82 32.16
C THR A 88 3.94 0.54 31.55
N GLY A 89 2.81 0.68 30.86
CA GLY A 89 2.23 1.94 30.35
C GLY A 89 3.11 2.85 29.49
N GLU A 90 4.29 3.17 29.90
CA GLU A 90 5.27 4.04 29.24
C GLU A 90 6.68 3.43 29.25
N ALA A 91 6.82 2.15 28.91
CA ALA A 91 8.13 1.55 28.78
C ALA A 91 8.92 2.29 27.69
N GLY A 92 9.90 3.05 28.11
CA GLY A 92 10.68 3.93 27.26
C GLY A 92 11.54 3.12 26.26
N LEU A 93 12.03 3.81 25.24
CA LEU A 93 12.95 3.29 24.23
C LEU A 93 14.17 2.57 24.85
N ARG A 94 14.59 2.99 26.04
CA ARG A 94 15.75 2.44 26.77
C ARG A 94 15.56 0.98 27.16
N GLU A 95 14.39 0.61 27.69
CA GLU A 95 14.13 -0.77 28.13
C GLU A 95 14.04 -1.71 26.92
N LYS A 96 13.42 -1.27 25.82
CA LYS A 96 13.35 -2.03 24.56
C LYS A 96 14.74 -2.26 23.98
N LEU A 97 15.62 -1.25 23.98
CA LEU A 97 16.99 -1.35 23.52
C LEU A 97 17.84 -2.25 24.42
N LEU A 98 17.65 -2.23 25.73
CA LEU A 98 18.38 -3.09 26.66
C LEU A 98 18.11 -4.58 26.41
N GLY A 99 16.85 -4.96 26.15
CA GLY A 99 16.51 -6.33 25.78
C GLY A 99 17.20 -6.79 24.50
N VAL A 100 17.17 -5.95 23.46
CA VAL A 100 17.82 -6.22 22.18
C VAL A 100 19.35 -6.26 22.30
N LEU A 101 19.94 -5.40 23.11
CA LEU A 101 21.39 -5.30 23.31
C LEU A 101 21.92 -6.32 24.32
N SER A 102 21.06 -7.01 25.09
CA SER A 102 21.47 -8.03 26.05
C SER A 102 22.16 -9.24 25.41
N GLY A 103 21.99 -9.44 24.09
CA GLY A 103 22.50 -10.62 23.39
C GLY A 103 21.77 -11.92 23.73
N ALA A 104 20.62 -11.83 24.39
CA ALA A 104 19.78 -12.99 24.66
C ALA A 104 19.21 -13.59 23.36
N HIS A 105 19.14 -14.92 23.31
CA HIS A 105 18.57 -15.62 22.16
C HIS A 105 17.05 -15.38 22.01
N THR A 106 16.38 -15.15 23.12
CA THR A 106 14.94 -14.89 23.17
C THR A 106 14.67 -13.64 24.01
N VAL A 107 13.89 -12.72 23.49
CA VAL A 107 13.44 -11.53 24.23
C VAL A 107 11.94 -11.60 24.35
N VAL A 108 11.45 -11.59 25.58
CA VAL A 108 10.01 -11.57 25.88
C VAL A 108 9.64 -10.29 26.63
N ALA A 109 8.39 -9.88 26.53
CA ALA A 109 7.88 -8.73 27.26
C ALA A 109 6.62 -9.10 28.03
N LEU A 110 6.51 -8.66 29.28
CA LEU A 110 5.30 -8.78 30.08
C LEU A 110 4.54 -7.45 30.01
N GLY A 111 3.33 -7.47 29.44
CA GLY A 111 2.43 -6.31 29.41
C GLY A 111 1.76 -6.02 30.77
N ALA A 112 1.20 -4.84 30.92
CA ALA A 112 0.48 -4.42 32.12
C ALA A 112 -0.73 -5.31 32.45
N SER A 113 -1.32 -5.96 31.44
CA SER A 113 -2.41 -6.93 31.57
C SER A 113 -1.96 -8.32 32.02
N GLY A 114 -0.67 -8.57 32.21
CA GLY A 114 -0.12 -9.89 32.48
C GLY A 114 0.09 -10.77 31.25
N GLN A 115 -0.23 -10.28 30.06
CA GLN A 115 0.01 -10.99 28.80
C GLN A 115 1.48 -10.95 28.42
N TRP A 116 2.03 -12.10 27.99
CA TRP A 116 3.36 -12.21 27.45
C TRP A 116 3.39 -11.96 25.95
N TYR A 117 4.45 -11.35 25.50
CA TYR A 117 4.72 -11.07 24.09
C TYR A 117 6.13 -11.53 23.74
N LEU A 118 6.29 -12.21 22.62
CA LEU A 118 7.59 -12.47 22.03
C LEU A 118 8.03 -11.21 21.27
N LEU A 119 9.12 -10.63 21.69
CA LEU A 119 9.87 -9.73 20.85
C LEU A 119 10.70 -10.62 19.95
N GLN A 120 10.29 -10.79 18.71
CA GLN A 120 11.19 -11.35 17.71
C GLN A 120 12.36 -10.39 17.59
N ALA A 121 13.37 -10.60 18.44
CA ALA A 121 14.67 -10.05 18.15
C ALA A 121 15.07 -10.66 16.80
N PRO A 122 15.28 -9.87 15.75
CA PRO A 122 15.96 -10.37 14.59
C PRO A 122 17.24 -11.02 15.13
N ALA A 123 17.68 -12.16 14.55
CA ALA A 123 18.82 -12.95 15.00
C ALA A 123 20.09 -12.07 15.03
N PHE A 124 20.22 -11.26 16.06
CA PHE A 124 21.15 -10.16 16.22
C PHE A 124 22.41 -10.66 16.87
N LEU A 125 22.86 -11.77 16.65
CA LEU A 125 24.22 -12.12 17.00
C LEU A 125 24.40 -13.64 17.05
N PRO A 126 25.00 -14.19 16.04
CA PRO A 126 26.18 -14.99 16.29
C PRO A 126 27.37 -14.44 15.52
N THR A 127 28.48 -14.27 16.24
CA THR A 127 29.82 -14.07 15.73
C THR A 127 30.09 -12.77 14.96
N GLY A 128 30.90 -11.90 15.54
CA GLY A 128 31.30 -10.56 15.12
C GLY A 128 31.88 -10.35 13.72
N VAL A 129 31.77 -11.32 12.82
CA VAL A 129 32.31 -11.24 11.46
C VAL A 129 31.18 -11.14 10.39
N ARG A 130 29.96 -11.62 10.67
CA ARG A 130 28.89 -11.66 9.64
C ARG A 130 28.02 -10.41 9.55
N TRP A 131 27.97 -9.57 10.55
CA TRP A 131 27.11 -8.38 10.53
C TRP A 131 27.74 -7.15 9.87
N TRP A 132 29.07 -7.02 9.83
CA TRP A 132 29.77 -5.91 9.21
C TRP A 132 29.37 -5.69 7.73
N PRO A 133 29.34 -6.73 6.87
CA PRO A 133 28.90 -6.53 5.48
C PRO A 133 27.44 -6.04 5.39
N ARG A 134 26.57 -6.54 6.29
CA ARG A 134 25.17 -6.11 6.34
C ARG A 134 25.02 -4.66 6.82
N ALA A 135 25.75 -4.26 7.85
CA ALA A 135 25.76 -2.89 8.35
C ALA A 135 26.30 -1.91 7.29
N VAL A 136 27.37 -2.29 6.59
CA VAL A 136 27.89 -1.52 5.45
C VAL A 136 26.83 -1.41 4.34
N LEU A 137 26.20 -2.51 3.98
CA LEU A 137 25.12 -2.50 2.99
C LEU A 137 23.94 -1.60 3.40
N VAL A 138 23.51 -1.66 4.65
CA VAL A 138 22.48 -0.75 5.20
C VAL A 138 22.95 0.68 5.06
N GLY A 139 24.17 1.00 5.48
CA GLY A 139 24.73 2.35 5.38
C GLY A 139 24.73 2.87 3.93
N LEU A 140 25.18 2.05 2.99
CA LEU A 140 25.20 2.39 1.57
C LEU A 140 23.79 2.61 1.01
N LEU A 141 22.86 1.71 1.29
CA LEU A 141 21.48 1.82 0.82
C LEU A 141 20.77 3.02 1.44
N CYS A 142 20.95 3.28 2.72
CA CYS A 142 20.37 4.43 3.39
C CYS A 142 20.95 5.75 2.86
N THR A 143 22.25 5.80 2.59
CA THR A 143 22.92 6.96 1.98
C THR A 143 22.42 7.19 0.56
N LEU A 144 22.35 6.13 -0.26
CA LEU A 144 21.78 6.21 -1.59
C LEU A 144 20.35 6.75 -1.56
N TYR A 145 19.54 6.23 -0.63
CA TYR A 145 18.15 6.66 -0.51
C TYR A 145 18.01 8.11 -0.07
N LEU A 146 18.87 8.58 0.83
CA LEU A 146 18.95 10.00 1.19
C LEU A 146 19.23 10.85 -0.05
N VAL A 147 20.25 10.50 -0.84
CA VAL A 147 20.59 11.21 -2.07
C VAL A 147 19.41 11.27 -3.05
N LEU A 148 18.64 10.20 -3.16
CA LEU A 148 17.45 10.19 -4.02
C LEU A 148 16.35 11.14 -3.52
N VAL A 149 16.07 11.17 -2.23
CA VAL A 149 15.07 12.08 -1.66
C VAL A 149 15.55 13.53 -1.79
N GLU A 150 16.82 13.79 -1.52
CA GLU A 150 17.42 15.13 -1.76
C GLU A 150 17.35 15.54 -3.22
N ALA A 151 17.56 14.62 -4.17
CA ALA A 151 17.40 14.91 -5.60
C ALA A 151 15.95 15.27 -5.96
N VAL A 152 14.95 14.63 -5.33
CA VAL A 152 13.53 14.99 -5.49
C VAL A 152 13.29 16.42 -4.99
N LEU A 153 13.79 16.76 -3.80
CA LEU A 153 13.64 18.09 -3.19
C LEU A 153 14.35 19.18 -4.01
N LEU A 154 15.56 18.88 -4.49
CA LEU A 154 16.31 19.78 -5.35
C LEU A 154 15.61 20.01 -6.69
N ALA A 155 15.10 18.94 -7.30
CA ALA A 155 14.31 19.04 -8.53
C ALA A 155 13.09 19.96 -8.33
N ASP A 156 12.36 19.82 -7.23
CA ASP A 156 11.23 20.70 -6.91
C ASP A 156 11.69 22.17 -6.74
N ALA A 157 12.83 22.39 -6.08
CA ALA A 157 13.37 23.73 -5.90
C ALA A 157 13.75 24.39 -7.23
N VAL A 158 14.47 23.66 -8.08
CA VAL A 158 14.87 24.12 -9.43
C VAL A 158 13.65 24.38 -10.30
N TRP A 159 12.68 23.45 -10.29
CA TRP A 159 11.50 23.60 -11.15
C TRP A 159 10.55 24.71 -10.71
N ARG A 160 10.63 25.19 -9.47
CA ARG A 160 9.91 26.41 -9.06
C ARG A 160 10.39 27.65 -9.80
N LEU A 161 11.63 27.63 -10.32
CA LEU A 161 12.22 28.70 -11.11
C LEU A 161 11.87 28.61 -12.61
N LEU A 162 11.36 27.45 -13.04
CA LEU A 162 11.01 27.21 -14.45
C LEU A 162 9.50 27.45 -14.69
N PRO A 163 9.15 27.80 -15.96
CA PRO A 163 7.76 27.85 -16.38
C PRO A 163 7.04 26.53 -16.07
N LEU A 164 5.74 26.63 -15.81
CA LEU A 164 4.92 25.43 -15.68
C LEU A 164 4.86 24.68 -17.02
N PRO A 165 4.77 23.35 -16.98
CA PRO A 165 4.55 22.59 -18.21
C PRO A 165 3.22 23.00 -18.86
N PRO A 166 3.07 22.80 -20.18
CA PRO A 166 1.81 23.03 -20.86
C PRO A 166 0.66 22.31 -20.16
N GLN A 167 -0.42 23.03 -19.94
CA GLN A 167 -1.57 22.53 -19.21
C GLN A 167 -2.77 22.44 -20.15
N LEU A 168 -3.42 21.28 -20.15
CA LEU A 168 -4.75 21.20 -20.75
C LEU A 168 -5.75 21.97 -19.85
N PRO A 169 -6.70 22.72 -20.43
CA PRO A 169 -7.76 23.38 -19.67
C PRO A 169 -8.59 22.35 -18.90
N ASP A 170 -9.32 22.80 -17.90
CA ASP A 170 -10.34 21.97 -17.28
C ASP A 170 -11.43 21.69 -18.32
N PRO A 171 -11.74 20.44 -18.63
CA PRO A 171 -12.74 20.11 -19.65
C PRO A 171 -14.18 20.40 -19.20
N GLY A 172 -14.38 20.88 -17.96
CA GLY A 172 -15.71 21.11 -17.43
C GLY A 172 -16.50 19.83 -17.12
N PRO A 173 -17.80 19.92 -16.90
CA PRO A 173 -18.68 18.78 -16.65
C PRO A 173 -18.80 17.88 -17.89
N ALA A 174 -19.28 16.65 -17.71
CA ALA A 174 -19.50 15.73 -18.82
C ALA A 174 -20.67 16.17 -19.72
N GLU A 175 -20.41 16.35 -21.00
CA GLU A 175 -21.43 16.71 -22.00
C GLU A 175 -22.24 15.46 -22.40
N GLY A 176 -23.16 15.04 -21.56
CA GLY A 176 -24.02 13.88 -21.77
C GLY A 176 -23.71 12.67 -20.88
N ARG A 177 -24.53 11.63 -20.99
CA ARG A 177 -24.51 10.46 -20.10
C ARG A 177 -24.26 9.15 -20.83
N THR A 178 -23.88 9.19 -22.09
CA THR A 178 -23.54 7.97 -22.84
C THR A 178 -22.21 7.41 -22.30
N VAL A 179 -22.21 6.10 -22.04
CA VAL A 179 -21.09 5.37 -21.48
C VAL A 179 -20.54 4.36 -22.48
N THR A 180 -19.23 4.18 -22.56
CA THR A 180 -18.62 3.02 -23.13
C THR A 180 -18.04 2.14 -22.03
N PHE A 181 -18.53 0.90 -21.89
CA PHE A 181 -17.92 -0.11 -21.06
C PHE A 181 -16.65 -0.60 -21.75
N ILE A 182 -15.51 -0.44 -21.13
CA ILE A 182 -14.19 -0.89 -21.62
C ILE A 182 -13.78 -2.11 -20.80
N VAL A 183 -13.58 -3.23 -21.48
CA VAL A 183 -13.18 -4.50 -20.89
C VAL A 183 -11.80 -4.87 -21.41
N PRO A 184 -10.70 -4.55 -20.69
CA PRO A 184 -9.38 -5.04 -21.04
C PRO A 184 -9.28 -6.54 -20.74
N THR A 185 -8.68 -7.30 -21.66
CA THR A 185 -8.56 -8.76 -21.53
C THR A 185 -7.28 -9.27 -22.19
N HIS A 186 -6.72 -10.36 -21.65
CA HIS A 186 -5.60 -11.10 -22.25
C HIS A 186 -5.71 -12.58 -21.91
N ASN A 187 -5.88 -13.44 -22.92
CA ASN A 187 -6.04 -14.90 -22.77
C ASN A 187 -7.17 -15.31 -21.80
N GLN A 188 -8.34 -14.69 -21.94
CA GLN A 188 -9.48 -14.89 -21.06
C GLN A 188 -10.79 -15.20 -21.82
N SER A 189 -10.71 -15.94 -22.92
CA SER A 189 -11.88 -16.35 -23.72
C SER A 189 -12.99 -16.96 -22.85
N HIS A 190 -12.62 -17.78 -21.88
CA HIS A 190 -13.53 -18.48 -20.98
C HIS A 190 -14.30 -17.55 -20.00
N LEU A 191 -13.89 -16.28 -19.82
CA LEU A 191 -14.56 -15.31 -18.96
C LEU A 191 -15.53 -14.41 -19.72
N MET A 192 -15.46 -14.39 -21.04
CA MET A 192 -16.30 -13.50 -21.87
C MET A 192 -17.80 -13.80 -21.71
N ASP A 193 -18.17 -15.07 -21.58
CA ASP A 193 -19.57 -15.49 -21.41
C ASP A 193 -20.11 -15.19 -19.99
N PHE A 194 -19.23 -14.94 -19.02
CA PHE A 194 -19.59 -14.45 -17.70
C PHE A 194 -19.73 -12.92 -17.67
N CYS A 195 -18.78 -12.20 -18.26
CA CYS A 195 -18.69 -10.75 -18.19
C CYS A 195 -19.66 -10.02 -19.13
N LEU A 196 -19.73 -10.45 -20.41
CA LEU A 196 -20.38 -9.67 -21.47
C LEU A 196 -21.93 -9.65 -21.43
N PRO A 197 -22.65 -10.74 -21.11
CA PRO A 197 -24.12 -10.71 -21.10
C PRO A 197 -24.70 -9.68 -20.11
N PRO A 198 -24.25 -9.60 -18.83
CA PRO A 198 -24.71 -8.56 -17.90
C PRO A 198 -24.36 -7.14 -18.38
N LEU A 199 -23.16 -6.93 -18.94
CA LEU A 199 -22.77 -5.65 -19.52
C LEU A 199 -23.64 -5.22 -20.67
N LEU A 200 -24.01 -6.13 -21.58
CA LEU A 200 -24.89 -5.84 -22.71
C LEU A 200 -26.32 -5.55 -22.26
N SER A 201 -26.78 -6.19 -21.19
CA SER A 201 -28.07 -5.89 -20.57
C SER A 201 -28.08 -4.48 -19.98
N GLU A 202 -27.06 -4.15 -19.20
CA GLU A 202 -26.91 -2.83 -18.56
C GLU A 202 -26.67 -1.72 -19.59
N ALA A 203 -25.90 -1.98 -20.64
CA ALA A 203 -25.65 -1.03 -21.72
C ALA A 203 -26.92 -0.69 -22.54
N GLY A 204 -27.90 -1.58 -22.58
CA GLY A 204 -29.11 -1.36 -23.37
C GLY A 204 -28.81 -1.00 -24.83
N ARG A 205 -29.50 0.00 -25.39
CA ARG A 205 -29.24 0.54 -26.73
C ARG A 205 -28.48 1.86 -26.72
N GLU A 206 -28.39 2.51 -25.59
CA GLU A 206 -27.85 3.87 -25.43
C GLU A 206 -26.34 3.86 -25.18
N HIS A 207 -25.84 2.79 -24.57
CA HIS A 207 -24.44 2.66 -24.18
C HIS A 207 -23.70 1.67 -25.06
N ARG A 208 -22.38 1.64 -24.97
CA ARG A 208 -21.52 0.84 -25.83
C ARG A 208 -20.67 -0.13 -25.02
N VAL A 209 -20.28 -1.22 -25.63
CA VAL A 209 -19.32 -2.19 -25.04
C VAL A 209 -18.14 -2.36 -25.99
N LEU A 210 -16.93 -2.19 -25.45
CA LEU A 210 -15.65 -2.33 -26.14
C LEU A 210 -14.77 -3.30 -25.38
N VAL A 211 -14.46 -4.42 -25.97
CA VAL A 211 -13.42 -5.33 -25.48
C VAL A 211 -12.08 -4.89 -26.06
N VAL A 212 -11.09 -4.73 -25.21
CA VAL A 212 -9.70 -4.46 -25.61
C VAL A 212 -8.88 -5.72 -25.40
N ASP A 213 -8.64 -6.42 -26.47
CA ASP A 213 -7.81 -7.64 -26.48
C ASP A 213 -6.33 -7.25 -26.53
N ASP A 214 -5.63 -7.39 -25.41
CA ASP A 214 -4.21 -7.04 -25.26
C ASP A 214 -3.30 -8.15 -25.81
N GLY A 215 -3.43 -8.43 -27.11
CA GLY A 215 -2.58 -9.39 -27.82
C GLY A 215 -2.77 -10.83 -27.35
N SER A 216 -4.00 -11.27 -27.13
CA SER A 216 -4.28 -12.67 -26.77
C SER A 216 -3.79 -13.66 -27.82
N THR A 217 -3.29 -14.79 -27.33
CA THR A 217 -2.88 -15.94 -28.15
C THR A 217 -3.95 -17.04 -28.21
N ASP A 218 -4.97 -16.95 -27.36
CA ASP A 218 -6.15 -17.79 -27.38
C ASP A 218 -7.25 -17.23 -28.34
N ALA A 219 -8.40 -17.84 -28.36
CA ALA A 219 -9.53 -17.44 -29.20
C ALA A 219 -10.34 -16.26 -28.64
N THR A 220 -9.83 -15.45 -27.68
CA THR A 220 -10.61 -14.39 -27.02
C THR A 220 -11.27 -13.43 -28.01
N ALA A 221 -10.50 -12.82 -28.90
CA ALA A 221 -11.04 -11.84 -29.85
C ALA A 221 -12.04 -12.45 -30.85
N GLU A 222 -11.77 -13.67 -31.36
CA GLU A 222 -12.60 -14.43 -32.29
C GLU A 222 -13.91 -14.83 -31.64
N HIS A 223 -13.87 -15.33 -30.39
CA HIS A 223 -15.05 -15.71 -29.64
C HIS A 223 -15.97 -14.49 -29.42
N VAL A 224 -15.43 -13.36 -28.97
CA VAL A 224 -16.24 -12.16 -28.78
C VAL A 224 -16.88 -11.66 -30.07
N ARG A 225 -16.14 -11.64 -31.22
CA ARG A 225 -16.69 -11.19 -32.49
C ARG A 225 -17.81 -12.10 -33.02
N GLN A 226 -17.70 -13.41 -32.79
CA GLN A 226 -18.68 -14.40 -33.24
C GLN A 226 -19.94 -14.41 -32.35
N ALA A 227 -19.75 -14.46 -31.03
CA ALA A 227 -20.84 -14.61 -30.08
C ALA A 227 -21.57 -13.29 -29.76
N TYR A 228 -20.86 -12.15 -29.80
CA TYR A 228 -21.37 -10.86 -29.30
C TYR A 228 -21.28 -9.75 -30.35
N ARG A 229 -22.12 -9.79 -31.37
CA ARG A 229 -22.11 -8.84 -32.52
C ARG A 229 -22.24 -7.37 -32.16
N ARG A 230 -22.81 -7.04 -30.99
CA ARG A 230 -22.93 -5.67 -30.47
C ARG A 230 -21.67 -5.18 -29.77
N VAL A 231 -20.75 -6.05 -29.46
CA VAL A 231 -19.49 -5.72 -28.79
C VAL A 231 -18.44 -5.35 -29.86
N LYS A 232 -17.85 -4.18 -29.70
CA LYS A 232 -16.67 -3.82 -30.49
C LYS A 232 -15.43 -4.51 -29.90
N VAL A 233 -14.52 -4.94 -30.76
CA VAL A 233 -13.24 -5.54 -30.34
C VAL A 233 -12.10 -4.74 -30.92
N LEU A 234 -11.32 -4.12 -30.02
CA LEU A 234 -10.01 -3.53 -30.32
C LEU A 234 -8.94 -4.55 -29.96
N ARG A 235 -8.22 -5.09 -30.95
CA ARG A 235 -7.12 -6.02 -30.72
C ARG A 235 -5.79 -5.29 -30.88
N LEU A 236 -4.94 -5.40 -29.86
CA LEU A 236 -3.55 -4.95 -29.90
C LEU A 236 -2.66 -6.06 -30.48
N GLU A 237 -1.57 -5.68 -31.12
CA GLU A 237 -0.67 -6.65 -31.78
C GLU A 237 0.05 -7.56 -30.77
N THR A 238 0.41 -7.01 -29.61
CA THR A 238 1.14 -7.69 -28.54
C THR A 238 0.60 -7.31 -27.19
N ASN A 239 0.85 -8.14 -26.16
CA ASN A 239 0.55 -7.80 -24.78
C ASN A 239 1.37 -6.58 -24.33
N GLN A 240 0.70 -5.48 -24.07
CA GLN A 240 1.27 -4.20 -23.61
C GLN A 240 1.01 -3.92 -22.14
N GLY A 241 0.19 -4.73 -21.48
CA GLY A 241 -0.22 -4.62 -20.10
C GLY A 241 -1.43 -3.72 -19.86
N PHE A 242 -2.05 -3.91 -18.70
CA PHE A 242 -3.34 -3.33 -18.33
C PHE A 242 -3.47 -1.83 -18.63
N ALA A 243 -2.54 -1.02 -18.13
CA ALA A 243 -2.62 0.44 -18.28
C ALA A 243 -2.62 0.90 -19.75
N ARG A 244 -1.86 0.23 -20.63
CA ARG A 244 -1.82 0.56 -22.06
C ARG A 244 -3.06 0.08 -22.77
N ALA A 245 -3.56 -1.11 -22.46
CA ALA A 245 -4.81 -1.61 -23.01
C ALA A 245 -5.99 -0.68 -22.67
N VAL A 246 -6.10 -0.25 -21.40
CA VAL A 246 -7.13 0.73 -20.99
C VAL A 246 -6.97 2.05 -21.76
N ARG A 247 -5.77 2.59 -21.86
CA ARG A 247 -5.51 3.85 -22.62
C ARG A 247 -5.92 3.72 -24.08
N ALA A 248 -5.62 2.59 -24.72
CA ALA A 248 -6.04 2.31 -26.11
C ALA A 248 -7.56 2.27 -26.23
N GLY A 249 -8.24 1.61 -25.27
CA GLY A 249 -9.70 1.56 -25.21
C GLY A 249 -10.33 2.94 -25.07
N VAL A 250 -9.83 3.76 -24.13
CA VAL A 250 -10.32 5.14 -23.93
C VAL A 250 -10.06 6.02 -25.16
N ALA A 251 -8.93 5.85 -25.85
CA ALA A 251 -8.64 6.58 -27.07
C ALA A 251 -9.57 6.18 -28.24
N ALA A 252 -10.04 4.92 -28.27
CA ALA A 252 -10.93 4.39 -29.28
C ALA A 252 -12.42 4.70 -29.03
N THR A 253 -12.75 5.40 -27.94
CA THR A 253 -14.15 5.81 -27.61
C THR A 253 -14.31 7.32 -27.68
N ASP A 254 -15.54 7.76 -28.06
CA ASP A 254 -15.95 9.16 -28.16
C ASP A 254 -17.03 9.56 -27.13
N THR A 255 -17.50 8.60 -26.31
CA THR A 255 -18.52 8.89 -25.27
C THR A 255 -17.95 9.78 -24.17
N PRO A 256 -18.77 10.66 -23.55
CA PRO A 256 -18.32 11.55 -22.47
C PRO A 256 -17.86 10.80 -21.23
N LEU A 257 -18.42 9.62 -20.99
CA LEU A 257 -18.09 8.75 -19.87
C LEU A 257 -17.62 7.38 -20.36
N PHE A 258 -16.82 6.70 -19.56
CA PHE A 258 -16.49 5.29 -19.77
C PHE A 258 -16.49 4.52 -18.45
N ALA A 259 -16.95 3.29 -18.48
CA ALA A 259 -16.82 2.37 -17.34
C ALA A 259 -15.68 1.39 -17.61
N LEU A 260 -14.80 1.23 -16.64
CA LEU A 260 -13.71 0.26 -16.69
C LEU A 260 -14.12 -0.96 -15.87
N ILE A 261 -14.24 -2.09 -16.55
CA ILE A 261 -14.73 -3.35 -15.98
C ILE A 261 -13.75 -4.46 -16.36
N ASN A 262 -13.28 -5.22 -15.40
CA ASN A 262 -12.42 -6.37 -15.65
C ASN A 262 -13.22 -7.53 -16.25
N SER A 263 -12.55 -8.42 -16.98
CA SER A 263 -13.16 -9.58 -17.63
C SER A 263 -13.70 -10.65 -16.66
N ASP A 264 -13.26 -10.65 -15.40
CA ASP A 264 -13.73 -11.52 -14.31
C ASP A 264 -14.77 -10.84 -13.41
N VAL A 265 -15.43 -9.80 -13.92
CA VAL A 265 -16.45 -9.02 -13.23
C VAL A 265 -17.79 -9.11 -13.91
N GLU A 266 -18.84 -9.36 -13.13
CA GLU A 266 -20.25 -9.29 -13.54
C GLU A 266 -20.87 -8.01 -12.99
N VAL A 267 -21.39 -7.15 -13.85
CA VAL A 267 -22.09 -5.93 -13.44
C VAL A 267 -23.51 -6.28 -12.99
N ARG A 268 -23.92 -5.78 -11.83
CA ARG A 268 -25.28 -6.00 -11.32
C ARG A 268 -26.26 -5.02 -11.95
N PRO A 269 -27.55 -5.41 -12.13
CA PRO A 269 -28.57 -4.55 -12.69
C PRO A 269 -28.70 -3.20 -11.95
N GLY A 270 -28.84 -2.11 -12.69
CA GLY A 270 -28.96 -0.76 -12.16
C GLY A 270 -27.61 -0.12 -11.78
N PHE A 271 -26.50 -0.65 -12.20
CA PHE A 271 -25.16 -0.08 -11.99
C PHE A 271 -25.09 1.35 -12.54
N LEU A 272 -25.53 1.58 -13.79
CA LEU A 272 -25.51 2.91 -14.39
C LEU A 272 -26.53 3.84 -13.74
N ASP A 273 -27.74 3.37 -13.43
CA ASP A 273 -28.79 4.18 -12.78
C ASP A 273 -28.30 4.76 -11.45
N ARG A 274 -27.43 4.04 -10.73
CA ARG A 274 -26.89 4.48 -9.44
C ARG A 274 -25.61 5.32 -9.59
N ALA A 275 -24.77 5.02 -10.58
CA ALA A 275 -23.50 5.71 -10.75
C ALA A 275 -23.60 7.02 -11.52
N LEU A 276 -24.47 7.12 -12.56
CA LEU A 276 -24.59 8.27 -13.44
C LEU A 276 -25.02 9.57 -12.73
N PRO A 277 -25.95 9.56 -11.74
CA PRO A 277 -26.36 10.80 -11.05
C PRO A 277 -25.22 11.55 -10.36
N HIS A 278 -24.15 10.88 -9.97
CA HIS A 278 -22.98 11.55 -9.37
C HIS A 278 -22.31 12.53 -10.32
N PHE A 279 -22.39 12.31 -11.63
CA PHE A 279 -21.82 13.21 -12.65
C PHE A 279 -22.66 14.48 -12.90
N ASP A 280 -23.77 14.69 -12.17
CA ASP A 280 -24.47 15.98 -12.09
C ASP A 280 -23.66 17.02 -11.33
N ARG A 281 -22.73 16.56 -10.48
CA ARG A 281 -21.76 17.41 -9.81
C ARG A 281 -20.61 17.72 -10.75
N GLU A 282 -20.29 18.99 -10.84
CA GLU A 282 -19.23 19.48 -11.73
C GLU A 282 -17.83 18.98 -11.36
N ASP A 283 -17.61 18.54 -10.11
CA ASP A 283 -16.30 18.16 -9.60
C ASP A 283 -16.03 16.65 -9.62
N VAL A 284 -16.99 15.80 -10.04
CA VAL A 284 -16.83 14.35 -10.04
C VAL A 284 -15.97 13.88 -11.21
N PHE A 285 -14.90 13.17 -10.87
CA PHE A 285 -13.98 12.50 -11.80
C PHE A 285 -14.38 11.05 -12.06
N ALA A 286 -14.66 10.33 -10.99
CA ALA A 286 -14.96 8.90 -11.08
C ALA A 286 -15.93 8.45 -10.00
N VAL A 287 -16.68 7.40 -10.30
CA VAL A 287 -17.58 6.71 -9.36
C VAL A 287 -17.18 5.25 -9.31
N CYS A 288 -16.86 4.77 -8.11
CA CYS A 288 -16.52 3.37 -7.86
C CYS A 288 -17.70 2.64 -7.24
N ALA A 289 -18.06 1.51 -7.80
CA ALA A 289 -19.11 0.65 -7.28
C ALA A 289 -18.61 -0.26 -6.16
N ARG A 290 -19.55 -0.81 -5.40
CA ARG A 290 -19.28 -1.89 -4.43
C ARG A 290 -18.90 -3.16 -5.16
N ILE A 291 -17.80 -3.79 -4.72
CA ILE A 291 -17.34 -5.07 -5.23
C ILE A 291 -17.82 -6.19 -4.29
N GLU A 292 -18.61 -7.10 -4.76
CA GLU A 292 -19.06 -8.32 -4.08
C GLU A 292 -18.18 -9.48 -4.52
N LEU A 293 -17.79 -10.35 -3.61
CA LEU A 293 -17.01 -11.54 -3.93
C LEU A 293 -17.92 -12.76 -4.08
N ALA A 294 -17.59 -13.65 -5.02
CA ALA A 294 -18.41 -14.82 -5.31
C ALA A 294 -18.50 -15.83 -4.14
N ASP A 295 -17.58 -15.80 -3.20
CA ASP A 295 -17.55 -16.62 -2.00
C ASP A 295 -18.42 -16.06 -0.84
N GLY A 296 -19.09 -14.92 -1.07
CA GLY A 296 -19.90 -14.25 -0.05
C GLY A 296 -19.08 -13.60 1.06
N SER A 297 -17.74 -13.70 1.03
CA SER A 297 -16.90 -12.94 1.93
C SER A 297 -17.00 -11.44 1.57
N GLN A 298 -17.04 -10.60 2.59
CA GLN A 298 -17.10 -9.16 2.35
C GLN A 298 -15.75 -8.68 1.78
N VAL A 299 -15.75 -8.43 0.54
CA VAL A 299 -15.61 -7.17 -0.14
C VAL A 299 -14.19 -6.63 -0.15
N GLU A 300 -13.59 -6.68 -1.30
CA GLU A 300 -12.77 -5.55 -1.70
C GLU A 300 -13.75 -4.38 -1.91
N THR A 301 -14.04 -3.64 -0.86
CA THR A 301 -14.91 -2.47 -1.00
C THR A 301 -14.19 -1.49 -1.91
N GLY A 302 -14.85 -1.00 -2.96
CA GLY A 302 -14.36 0.18 -3.68
C GLY A 302 -14.22 1.41 -2.78
N ASN A 303 -14.57 1.30 -1.48
CA ASN A 303 -14.48 2.34 -0.47
C ASN A 303 -13.10 2.36 0.18
N VAL A 304 -12.23 3.25 -0.26
CA VAL A 304 -10.81 3.29 0.14
C VAL A 304 -10.46 4.64 0.73
N ALA A 305 -10.04 4.61 1.98
CA ALA A 305 -9.48 5.77 2.68
C ALA A 305 -7.95 5.81 2.55
N PRO A 306 -7.35 7.00 2.51
CA PRO A 306 -5.91 7.15 2.52
C PRO A 306 -5.34 7.17 3.95
N ALA A 307 -4.21 6.52 4.16
CA ALA A 307 -3.32 6.76 5.29
C ALA A 307 -1.90 6.98 4.78
N PHE A 308 -1.09 7.72 5.51
CA PHE A 308 0.31 7.94 5.18
C PHE A 308 1.18 7.74 6.40
N SER A 309 1.96 6.67 6.40
CA SER A 309 2.90 6.29 7.46
C SER A 309 4.35 6.23 6.97
N GLY A 310 4.65 7.06 5.94
CA GLY A 310 5.91 7.05 5.20
C GLY A 310 5.78 6.51 3.78
N ILE A 311 4.77 5.72 3.51
CA ILE A 311 4.20 5.46 2.19
C ILE A 311 2.70 5.69 2.26
N LEU A 312 2.07 5.89 1.10
CA LEU A 312 0.62 5.91 1.05
C LEU A 312 0.10 4.47 1.26
N GLU A 313 -0.80 4.31 2.20
CA GLU A 313 -1.41 3.03 2.57
C GLU A 313 -2.93 3.12 2.38
N PRO A 314 -3.44 2.79 1.19
CA PRO A 314 -4.88 2.71 0.98
C PRO A 314 -5.45 1.58 1.83
N HIS A 315 -6.50 1.88 2.61
CA HIS A 315 -7.18 0.86 3.40
C HIS A 315 -8.67 0.86 3.14
N HIS A 316 -9.26 -0.33 3.10
CA HIS A 316 -10.67 -0.50 2.87
C HIS A 316 -11.49 -0.09 4.08
N VAL A 317 -12.58 0.63 3.81
CA VAL A 317 -13.54 1.09 4.83
C VAL A 317 -14.87 0.39 4.57
N PRO A 318 -15.66 0.06 5.62
CA PRO A 318 -16.96 -0.57 5.43
C PRO A 318 -17.87 0.21 4.46
N PRO A 319 -18.57 -0.46 3.52
CA PRO A 319 -19.33 0.19 2.45
C PRO A 319 -20.72 0.62 2.93
N THR A 320 -20.80 1.53 3.90
CA THR A 320 -22.07 1.89 4.54
C THR A 320 -22.83 3.00 3.84
N ARG A 321 -22.13 3.90 3.13
CA ARG A 321 -22.75 5.07 2.46
C ARG A 321 -21.90 5.56 1.31
N SER A 322 -22.55 6.31 0.41
CA SER A 322 -21.86 7.06 -0.64
C SER A 322 -20.97 8.16 -0.04
N GLY A 323 -19.80 8.39 -0.62
CA GLY A 323 -18.86 9.39 -0.14
C GLY A 323 -17.56 9.46 -0.92
N PRO A 324 -16.66 10.40 -0.54
CA PRO A 324 -15.37 10.55 -1.19
C PRO A 324 -14.48 9.33 -0.91
N ILE A 325 -13.65 8.98 -1.89
CA ILE A 325 -12.65 7.91 -1.80
C ILE A 325 -11.35 8.36 -2.45
N LEU A 326 -10.24 7.72 -2.06
CA LEU A 326 -8.92 8.08 -2.60
C LEU A 326 -8.84 7.86 -4.12
N TYR A 327 -9.33 6.74 -4.61
CA TYR A 327 -9.28 6.38 -6.03
C TYR A 327 -10.42 5.43 -6.41
N ALA A 328 -10.76 5.43 -7.67
CA ALA A 328 -11.69 4.49 -8.26
C ALA A 328 -10.90 3.35 -8.93
N GLY A 329 -11.12 2.12 -8.46
CA GLY A 329 -10.39 0.95 -8.94
C GLY A 329 -10.73 0.56 -10.37
N GLY A 330 -9.78 -0.08 -11.06
CA GLY A 330 -9.89 -0.44 -12.47
C GLY A 330 -10.89 -1.56 -12.80
N ALA A 331 -11.57 -2.14 -11.79
CA ALA A 331 -12.44 -3.30 -12.01
C ALA A 331 -13.94 -2.96 -12.04
N SER A 332 -14.36 -1.80 -11.50
CA SER A 332 -15.76 -1.53 -11.19
C SER A 332 -16.12 -0.05 -11.21
N SER A 333 -15.50 0.74 -12.06
CA SER A 333 -15.60 2.19 -11.94
C SER A 333 -16.02 2.88 -13.23
N LEU A 334 -16.78 3.97 -13.07
CA LEU A 334 -17.20 4.88 -14.13
C LEU A 334 -16.37 6.16 -14.06
N PHE A 335 -15.86 6.65 -15.19
CA PHE A 335 -14.93 7.76 -15.28
C PHE A 335 -15.39 8.84 -16.25
N HIS A 336 -15.07 10.09 -15.93
CA HIS A 336 -15.18 11.23 -16.83
C HIS A 336 -14.03 11.20 -17.84
N ARG A 337 -14.34 10.89 -19.11
CA ARG A 337 -13.33 10.64 -20.16
C ARG A 337 -12.39 11.81 -20.41
N ALA A 338 -12.92 13.02 -20.57
CA ALA A 338 -12.09 14.19 -20.86
C ALA A 338 -11.14 14.52 -19.70
N ARG A 339 -11.57 14.37 -18.44
CA ARG A 339 -10.71 14.52 -17.25
C ARG A 339 -9.63 13.43 -17.19
N TYR A 340 -10.00 12.19 -17.50
CA TYR A 340 -9.05 11.10 -17.60
C TYR A 340 -7.95 11.40 -18.64
N GLN A 341 -8.33 11.92 -19.81
CA GLN A 341 -7.39 12.33 -20.87
C GLN A 341 -6.55 13.53 -20.43
N ALA A 342 -7.14 14.53 -19.77
CA ALA A 342 -6.42 15.70 -19.24
C ALA A 342 -5.38 15.34 -18.16
N LEU A 343 -5.59 14.21 -17.43
CA LEU A 343 -4.61 13.61 -16.54
C LEU A 343 -3.52 12.81 -17.26
N GLY A 344 -3.68 12.54 -18.56
CA GLY A 344 -2.82 11.64 -19.32
C GLY A 344 -3.13 10.16 -19.13
N GLY A 345 -4.24 9.83 -18.48
CA GLY A 345 -4.71 8.47 -18.23
C GLY A 345 -3.89 7.70 -17.18
N LEU A 346 -4.04 6.38 -17.17
CA LEU A 346 -3.24 5.49 -16.33
C LEU A 346 -1.76 5.59 -16.71
N ASP A 347 -0.88 5.73 -15.72
CA ASP A 347 0.55 5.88 -15.97
C ASP A 347 1.24 4.51 -16.09
N THR A 348 1.92 4.31 -17.21
CA THR A 348 2.61 3.05 -17.51
C THR A 348 3.90 2.83 -16.72
N ILE A 349 4.33 3.81 -15.93
CA ILE A 349 5.49 3.68 -15.02
C ILE A 349 5.30 2.58 -13.98
N TYR A 350 4.03 2.28 -13.65
CA TYR A 350 3.65 1.27 -12.68
C TYR A 350 3.54 -0.15 -13.26
N HIS A 351 3.87 -0.33 -14.55
CA HIS A 351 3.88 -1.67 -15.17
C HIS A 351 4.67 -2.69 -14.30
N PRO A 352 4.19 -3.91 -14.11
CA PRO A 352 3.08 -4.54 -14.84
C PRO A 352 1.69 -4.30 -14.23
N PHE A 353 1.56 -4.01 -12.91
CA PHE A 353 0.29 -3.83 -12.21
C PHE A 353 0.48 -3.13 -10.86
N TYR A 354 -0.63 -2.68 -10.26
CA TYR A 354 -0.75 -1.94 -9.01
C TYR A 354 -0.24 -0.49 -9.07
N TRP A 355 -0.93 0.41 -8.40
CA TRP A 355 -0.66 1.82 -8.22
C TRP A 355 -1.06 2.74 -9.39
N GLU A 356 -1.40 2.23 -10.56
CA GLU A 356 -1.82 3.05 -11.70
C GLU A 356 -3.15 3.78 -11.43
N ASP A 357 -4.08 3.12 -10.75
CA ASP A 357 -5.38 3.65 -10.33
C ASP A 357 -5.26 4.58 -9.12
N ILE A 358 -4.44 4.24 -8.14
CA ILE A 358 -4.11 5.10 -6.99
C ILE A 358 -3.48 6.41 -7.47
N ASP A 359 -2.51 6.32 -8.37
CA ASP A 359 -1.84 7.48 -8.97
C ASP A 359 -2.84 8.37 -9.75
N LEU A 360 -3.72 7.75 -10.53
CA LEU A 360 -4.73 8.46 -11.29
C LEU A 360 -5.70 9.21 -10.37
N GLY A 361 -6.22 8.56 -9.33
CA GLY A 361 -7.12 9.14 -8.34
C GLY A 361 -6.45 10.28 -7.58
N TYR A 362 -5.20 10.09 -7.14
CA TYR A 362 -4.43 11.12 -6.45
C TYR A 362 -4.21 12.37 -7.33
N ARG A 363 -3.87 12.18 -8.61
CA ARG A 363 -3.73 13.28 -9.57
C ARG A 363 -5.05 13.99 -9.86
N ALA A 364 -6.18 13.28 -9.85
CA ALA A 364 -7.50 13.86 -9.95
C ALA A 364 -7.81 14.75 -8.73
N TRP A 365 -7.62 14.24 -7.52
CA TRP A 365 -7.81 15.00 -6.29
C TRP A 365 -6.95 16.26 -6.23
N ARG A 366 -5.73 16.21 -6.68
CA ARG A 366 -4.87 17.41 -6.77
C ARG A 366 -5.48 18.51 -7.61
N ARG A 367 -6.31 18.18 -8.60
CA ARG A 367 -7.05 19.12 -9.44
C ARG A 367 -8.44 19.50 -8.86
N GLY A 368 -8.77 19.04 -7.67
CA GLY A 368 -10.10 19.22 -7.08
C GLY A 368 -11.17 18.31 -7.68
N TRP A 369 -10.79 17.30 -8.48
CA TRP A 369 -11.73 16.34 -9.06
C TRP A 369 -11.88 15.12 -8.16
N ARG A 370 -13.12 14.82 -7.77
CA ARG A 370 -13.45 13.81 -6.77
C ARG A 370 -13.62 12.43 -7.36
N SER A 371 -13.09 11.43 -6.66
CA SER A 371 -13.55 10.05 -6.77
C SER A 371 -14.58 9.78 -5.68
N VAL A 372 -15.68 9.11 -6.04
CA VAL A 372 -16.83 8.85 -5.16
C VAL A 372 -17.10 7.35 -5.10
N PHE A 373 -17.38 6.84 -3.91
CA PHE A 373 -17.89 5.49 -3.72
C PHE A 373 -19.43 5.50 -3.74
N GLU A 374 -20.06 4.59 -4.51
CA GLU A 374 -21.49 4.40 -4.55
C GLU A 374 -21.84 2.95 -4.19
N PRO A 375 -22.30 2.70 -2.96
CA PRO A 375 -22.59 1.33 -2.49
C PRO A 375 -23.82 0.70 -3.14
N ALA A 376 -24.75 1.50 -3.70
CA ALA A 376 -25.93 0.98 -4.39
C ALA A 376 -25.61 0.48 -5.80
N ALA A 377 -24.56 1.00 -6.45
CA ALA A 377 -23.99 0.40 -7.64
C ALA A 377 -23.10 -0.78 -7.21
N SER A 378 -23.29 -1.97 -7.77
CA SER A 378 -22.49 -3.13 -7.37
C SER A 378 -22.07 -4.00 -8.55
N VAL A 379 -21.00 -4.72 -8.33
CA VAL A 379 -20.46 -5.73 -9.24
C VAL A 379 -20.07 -6.99 -8.48
N LEU A 380 -20.16 -8.14 -9.12
CA LEU A 380 -19.64 -9.41 -8.61
C LEU A 380 -18.28 -9.69 -9.23
N HIS A 381 -17.25 -9.89 -8.41
CA HIS A 381 -15.90 -10.22 -8.84
C HIS A 381 -15.58 -11.68 -8.51
N LEU A 382 -15.18 -12.47 -9.49
CA LEU A 382 -14.86 -13.87 -9.30
C LEU A 382 -13.60 -14.10 -8.47
N ARG A 383 -12.77 -13.05 -8.28
CA ARG A 383 -11.49 -13.10 -7.56
C ARG A 383 -10.72 -14.39 -7.79
N ARG A 384 -10.54 -14.72 -9.02
CA ARG A 384 -9.46 -15.65 -9.36
C ARG A 384 -8.20 -14.82 -9.22
N ALA A 385 -7.45 -15.04 -8.14
CA ALA A 385 -6.24 -14.29 -7.78
C ALA A 385 -5.21 -14.34 -8.93
N THR A 386 -5.55 -13.70 -10.03
CA THR A 386 -4.89 -13.79 -11.34
C THR A 386 -3.43 -13.36 -11.20
N ILE A 387 -3.17 -12.31 -10.42
CA ILE A 387 -1.81 -11.76 -10.26
C ILE A 387 -0.96 -12.69 -9.38
N GLY A 388 -1.44 -13.10 -8.20
CA GLY A 388 -0.71 -14.01 -7.32
C GLY A 388 -0.46 -15.37 -7.98
N TRP A 389 -1.45 -15.89 -8.68
CA TRP A 389 -1.33 -17.16 -9.40
C TRP A 389 -0.38 -17.07 -10.62
N GLN A 390 -0.44 -15.96 -11.35
CA GLN A 390 0.36 -15.78 -12.59
C GLN A 390 1.82 -15.39 -12.29
N TYR A 391 2.07 -14.59 -11.24
CA TYR A 391 3.39 -13.99 -10.98
C TYR A 391 4.02 -14.44 -9.66
N GLY A 392 3.25 -15.05 -8.76
CA GLY A 392 3.66 -15.42 -7.40
C GLY A 392 3.62 -14.25 -6.42
N ASP A 393 3.30 -14.56 -5.15
CA ASP A 393 3.07 -13.57 -4.10
C ASP A 393 4.30 -12.69 -3.79
N ALA A 394 5.50 -13.28 -3.87
CA ALA A 394 6.75 -12.55 -3.63
C ALA A 394 7.00 -11.45 -4.67
N PHE A 395 6.76 -11.76 -5.96
CA PHE A 395 6.91 -10.78 -7.04
C PHE A 395 5.81 -9.71 -6.96
N ALA A 396 4.57 -10.10 -6.64
CA ALA A 396 3.45 -9.16 -6.48
C ALA A 396 3.74 -8.16 -5.33
N SER A 397 4.20 -8.66 -4.18
CA SER A 397 4.56 -7.83 -3.02
C SER A 397 5.74 -6.89 -3.31
N GLU A 398 6.77 -7.38 -4.00
CA GLU A 398 7.92 -6.56 -4.40
C GLU A 398 7.52 -5.48 -5.41
N THR A 399 6.65 -5.82 -6.36
CA THR A 399 6.11 -4.87 -7.34
C THR A 399 5.27 -3.79 -6.65
N PHE A 400 4.44 -4.17 -5.69
CA PHE A 400 3.67 -3.22 -4.88
C PHE A 400 4.59 -2.23 -4.14
N LEU A 401 5.63 -2.72 -3.46
CA LEU A 401 6.61 -1.87 -2.77
C LEU A 401 7.37 -0.96 -3.73
N ARG A 402 7.85 -1.50 -4.86
CA ARG A 402 8.51 -0.71 -5.91
C ARG A 402 7.63 0.45 -6.35
N ASN A 403 6.37 0.16 -6.65
CA ASN A 403 5.43 1.14 -7.17
C ASN A 403 5.04 2.18 -6.09
N ALA A 404 4.97 1.78 -4.81
CA ALA A 404 4.80 2.70 -3.69
C ALA A 404 5.93 3.75 -3.59
N LEU A 405 7.20 3.33 -3.77
CA LEU A 405 8.34 4.23 -3.81
C LEU A 405 8.25 5.21 -4.98
N ILE A 406 7.97 4.69 -6.18
CA ILE A 406 7.80 5.50 -7.40
C ILE A 406 6.68 6.53 -7.22
N PHE A 407 5.56 6.13 -6.61
CA PHE A 407 4.44 7.01 -6.32
C PHE A 407 4.86 8.20 -5.45
N VAL A 408 5.59 7.95 -4.36
CA VAL A 408 6.08 9.02 -3.48
C VAL A 408 7.01 9.97 -4.23
N TRP A 409 7.99 9.44 -4.96
CA TRP A 409 8.93 10.26 -5.73
C TRP A 409 8.23 11.11 -6.81
N LYS A 410 7.19 10.58 -7.43
CA LYS A 410 6.42 11.25 -8.47
C LYS A 410 5.43 12.28 -7.94
N ASN A 411 4.68 11.94 -6.89
CA ASN A 411 3.48 12.67 -6.52
C ASN A 411 3.59 13.50 -5.23
N VAL A 412 4.27 12.99 -4.19
CA VAL A 412 4.32 13.64 -2.87
C VAL A 412 5.25 14.82 -2.89
N ARG A 413 4.75 16.02 -2.50
CA ARG A 413 5.50 17.30 -2.50
C ARG A 413 5.63 17.93 -1.12
N ASP A 414 4.80 17.51 -0.17
CA ASP A 414 4.90 17.96 1.22
C ASP A 414 6.21 17.47 1.83
N ARG A 415 7.00 18.41 2.37
CA ARG A 415 8.35 18.12 2.91
C ARG A 415 8.30 17.23 4.13
N GLU A 416 7.27 17.37 4.96
CA GLU A 416 7.14 16.54 6.15
C GLU A 416 6.77 15.10 5.78
N LEU A 417 5.87 14.90 4.80
CA LEU A 417 5.57 13.57 4.28
C LEU A 417 6.80 12.92 3.62
N LEU A 418 7.63 13.68 2.89
CA LEU A 418 8.89 13.19 2.35
C LEU A 418 9.90 12.83 3.45
N THR A 419 9.94 13.59 4.53
CA THR A 419 10.78 13.27 5.70
C THR A 419 10.29 12.00 6.39
N GLN A 420 8.98 11.85 6.59
CA GLN A 420 8.38 10.61 7.12
C GLN A 420 8.72 9.41 6.22
N HIS A 421 8.64 9.60 4.90
CA HIS A 421 9.01 8.59 3.92
C HIS A 421 10.48 8.15 4.05
N LEU A 422 11.40 9.10 4.16
CA LEU A 422 12.83 8.82 4.35
C LEU A 422 13.06 7.99 5.62
N VAL A 423 12.47 8.41 6.74
CA VAL A 423 12.59 7.72 8.02
C VAL A 423 12.00 6.29 7.95
N TYR A 424 10.83 6.15 7.33
CA TYR A 424 10.18 4.85 7.14
C TYR A 424 11.07 3.89 6.32
N VAL A 425 11.58 4.35 5.19
CA VAL A 425 12.42 3.51 4.32
C VAL A 425 13.72 3.13 5.03
N TRP A 426 14.34 4.05 5.76
CA TRP A 426 15.54 3.77 6.55
C TRP A 426 15.30 2.71 7.63
N ALA A 427 14.25 2.89 8.42
CA ALA A 427 13.89 1.95 9.48
C ALA A 427 13.61 0.55 8.90
N ARG A 428 12.87 0.50 7.79
CA ARG A 428 12.49 -0.75 7.15
C ARG A 428 13.67 -1.44 6.46
N LEU A 429 14.52 -0.70 5.72
CA LEU A 429 15.76 -1.26 5.14
C LEU A 429 16.67 -1.84 6.21
N THR A 430 16.87 -1.06 7.30
CA THR A 430 17.67 -1.52 8.43
C THR A 430 17.14 -2.82 8.99
N ARG A 431 15.84 -2.89 9.29
CA ARG A 431 15.19 -4.07 9.83
C ARG A 431 15.32 -5.27 8.89
N GLU A 432 14.98 -5.11 7.62
CA GLU A 432 14.95 -6.20 6.64
C GLU A 432 16.36 -6.76 6.37
N VAL A 433 17.35 -5.89 6.16
CA VAL A 433 18.73 -6.34 5.91
C VAL A 433 19.31 -7.06 7.14
N LEU A 434 19.02 -6.56 8.35
CA LEU A 434 19.45 -7.20 9.58
C LEU A 434 18.74 -8.54 9.80
N ALA A 435 17.48 -8.67 9.41
CA ALA A 435 16.73 -9.94 9.41
C ALA A 435 17.19 -10.92 8.31
N GLY A 436 18.01 -10.48 7.36
CA GLY A 436 18.39 -11.28 6.19
C GLY A 436 17.34 -11.28 5.08
N GLU A 437 16.36 -10.41 5.17
CA GLU A 437 15.35 -10.16 4.14
C GLU A 437 15.88 -9.17 3.10
N ALA A 438 15.34 -9.20 1.89
CA ALA A 438 15.81 -8.35 0.80
C ALA A 438 14.66 -7.79 -0.08
N ALA A 439 13.42 -7.89 0.35
CA ALA A 439 12.27 -7.49 -0.46
C ALA A 439 12.32 -5.98 -0.77
N LEU A 440 12.48 -5.14 0.23
CA LEU A 440 12.58 -3.70 0.04
C LEU A 440 13.88 -3.30 -0.68
N CYS A 441 15.01 -3.98 -0.41
CA CYS A 441 16.26 -3.75 -1.15
C CYS A 441 16.05 -3.95 -2.66
N ARG A 442 15.44 -5.08 -3.06
CA ARG A 442 15.14 -5.35 -4.47
C ARG A 442 14.13 -4.35 -5.03
N ALA A 443 13.10 -4.00 -4.26
CA ALA A 443 12.11 -2.99 -4.65
C ALA A 443 12.77 -1.62 -4.91
N VAL A 444 13.66 -1.16 -4.02
CA VAL A 444 14.43 0.09 -4.19
C VAL A 444 15.29 0.03 -5.47
N LEU A 445 16.08 -1.04 -5.64
CA LEU A 445 16.95 -1.19 -6.82
C LEU A 445 16.15 -1.20 -8.13
N ARG A 446 14.99 -1.87 -8.16
CA ARG A 446 14.11 -1.85 -9.34
C ARG A 446 13.44 -0.50 -9.54
N ALA A 447 13.09 0.20 -8.46
CA ALA A 447 12.49 1.54 -8.55
C ALA A 447 13.49 2.57 -9.11
N LEU A 448 14.80 2.42 -8.84
CA LEU A 448 15.85 3.31 -9.38
C LEU A 448 15.85 3.40 -10.90
N ILE A 449 15.54 2.31 -11.59
CA ILE A 449 15.44 2.29 -13.06
C ILE A 449 14.36 3.27 -13.52
N SER A 450 13.29 3.43 -12.75
CA SER A 450 12.17 4.30 -13.04
C SER A 450 12.33 5.73 -12.49
N PHE A 451 13.40 6.01 -11.72
CA PHE A 451 13.59 7.29 -11.03
C PHE A 451 13.58 8.50 -11.99
N PRO A 452 14.30 8.49 -13.12
CA PRO A 452 14.25 9.60 -14.08
C PRO A 452 12.84 9.83 -14.64
N SER A 453 12.09 8.74 -14.89
CA SER A 453 10.71 8.82 -15.36
C SER A 453 9.76 9.34 -14.28
N ALA A 454 9.99 8.97 -13.02
CA ALA A 454 9.24 9.50 -11.88
C ALA A 454 9.44 11.01 -11.73
N LEU A 455 10.69 11.50 -11.84
CA LEU A 455 10.99 12.92 -11.82
C LEU A 455 10.35 13.66 -13.00
N LYS A 456 10.43 13.11 -14.23
CA LYS A 456 9.74 13.66 -15.39
C LYS A 456 8.23 13.76 -15.13
N GLY A 457 7.60 12.70 -14.63
CA GLY A 457 6.18 12.69 -14.26
C GLY A 457 5.85 13.73 -13.19
N ARG A 458 6.71 13.86 -12.17
CA ARG A 458 6.59 14.88 -11.12
C ARG A 458 6.56 16.30 -11.70
N TRP A 459 7.43 16.61 -12.66
CA TRP A 459 7.42 17.90 -13.36
C TRP A 459 6.16 18.09 -14.20
N GLN A 460 5.79 17.10 -15.02
CA GLN A 460 4.63 17.14 -15.90
C GLN A 460 3.29 17.33 -15.16
N CYS A 461 3.18 16.80 -13.94
CA CYS A 461 1.98 16.92 -13.11
C CYS A 461 1.90 18.24 -12.33
N ARG A 462 2.81 19.23 -12.53
CA ARG A 462 2.75 20.53 -11.85
C ARG A 462 1.71 21.45 -12.47
N ARG A 463 0.88 22.06 -11.63
CA ARG A 463 -0.09 23.10 -12.01
C ARG A 463 -0.13 24.21 -10.96
N ARG A 464 -0.70 25.37 -11.35
CA ARG A 464 -1.14 26.39 -10.38
C ARG A 464 -2.48 25.96 -9.80
N GLY A 465 -2.65 26.14 -8.49
CA GLY A 465 -3.91 25.84 -7.81
C GLY A 465 -4.13 24.36 -7.49
N ASP A 466 -3.13 23.47 -7.71
CA ASP A 466 -3.22 22.10 -7.23
C ASP A 466 -3.42 22.06 -5.70
N LEU A 467 -4.30 21.19 -5.22
CA LEU A 467 -4.44 20.91 -3.79
C LEU A 467 -3.11 20.35 -3.23
N GLY A 468 -2.82 20.69 -1.97
CA GLY A 468 -1.70 20.13 -1.24
C GLY A 468 -1.88 18.64 -0.95
N ASP A 469 -0.79 17.93 -0.68
CA ASP A 469 -0.85 16.49 -0.40
C ASP A 469 -1.73 16.20 0.83
N ARG A 470 -1.66 17.03 1.85
CA ARG A 470 -2.49 16.90 3.06
C ARG A 470 -3.96 17.18 2.82
N ASP A 471 -4.26 18.12 1.92
CA ASP A 471 -5.64 18.42 1.54
C ASP A 471 -6.24 17.22 0.79
N VAL A 472 -5.46 16.61 -0.13
CA VAL A 472 -5.87 15.39 -0.84
C VAL A 472 -6.16 14.26 0.15
N LEU A 473 -5.25 14.00 1.10
CA LEU A 473 -5.44 12.95 2.10
C LEU A 473 -6.66 13.21 2.99
N ALA A 474 -6.93 14.49 3.29
CA ALA A 474 -8.06 14.87 4.13
C ALA A 474 -9.40 14.81 3.40
N LEU A 475 -9.44 15.26 2.13
CA LEU A 475 -10.69 15.33 1.34
C LEU A 475 -11.09 13.96 0.78
N ALA A 476 -10.12 13.07 0.54
CA ALA A 476 -10.34 11.72 0.04
C ALA A 476 -10.70 10.72 1.16
N ASP A 477 -10.79 11.17 2.41
CA ASP A 477 -11.12 10.30 3.55
C ASP A 477 -12.64 10.20 3.73
N PRO A 478 -13.25 9.01 3.53
CA PRO A 478 -14.69 8.81 3.70
C PRO A 478 -15.17 9.02 5.14
N GLY A 479 -14.28 8.97 6.13
CA GLY A 479 -14.62 9.24 7.54
C GLY A 479 -14.95 10.70 7.82
N ARG A 480 -14.43 11.65 7.02
CA ARG A 480 -14.69 13.09 7.19
C ARG A 480 -15.99 13.58 6.56
N GLY A 481 -16.52 12.93 5.54
CA GLY A 481 -17.82 13.30 4.92
C GLY A 481 -19.04 13.05 5.80
N ALA A 482 -18.84 12.73 7.07
CA ALA A 482 -19.89 12.52 8.07
C ALA A 482 -20.26 13.80 8.86
N ALA A 483 -19.50 14.87 8.67
CA ALA A 483 -19.63 16.10 9.45
C ALA A 483 -20.17 17.30 8.63
N GLU A 484 -20.46 17.13 7.35
CA GLU A 484 -21.13 18.07 6.46
C GLU A 484 -22.50 17.49 6.00
#